data_8814701f64eb7e19a2a21edb81808c8c
#
_entry.id   8814701f64eb7e19a2a21edb81808c8c
#
_cell.length_a   1.000
_cell.length_b   1.000
_cell.length_c   1.000
_cell.angle_alpha   90.00
_cell.angle_beta   90.00
_cell.angle_gamma   90.00
#
_symmetry.space_group_name_H-M   'P 1'
#
loop_
_entity.id
_entity.type
_entity.pdbx_description
1 polymer ?
#
loop_
_entity_poly.entity_id
_entity_poly.type
_entity_poly.pdbx_seq_one_letter_code
_entity_poly.pdbx_strand_id
1 'polypeptide(L)'
;MENLNQSLNNFLSDLNVFYRKLQNYHWNIKGKEFFVMHAKLEEYYDGINEQVDEVAEHILSIGGQPLGTLKDYLNSTKITEAENKKIDCRTVFNEITTDYSTLLQDATDIKKLADEKHENKTSTLMDSIIEDYSKKIWMLKQSME
;
A
#
# COMPACT_ATOMS: atom_id res chain seq x y z
N MET A 1 22.79 1.98 -4.17
CA MET A 1 21.85 1.03 -3.57
C MET A 1 21.25 1.52 -2.26
N GLU A 2 21.99 2.38 -1.53
CA GLU A 2 21.53 2.90 -0.25
C GLU A 2 20.20 3.66 -0.37
N ASN A 3 20.08 4.57 -1.35
CA ASN A 3 18.85 5.31 -1.58
C ASN A 3 17.69 4.40 -2.01
N LEU A 4 17.98 3.37 -2.79
CA LEU A 4 16.96 2.41 -3.22
C LEU A 4 16.44 1.61 -2.04
N ASN A 5 17.35 1.14 -1.17
CA ASN A 5 16.97 0.41 0.03
C ASN A 5 16.09 1.27 0.96
N GLN A 6 16.44 2.53 1.13
CA GLN A 6 15.63 3.45 1.93
C GLN A 6 14.24 3.66 1.34
N SER A 7 14.17 3.88 0.03
CA SER A 7 12.88 4.08 -0.65
C SER A 7 11.99 2.85 -0.56
N LEU A 8 12.58 1.66 -0.70
CA LEU A 8 11.84 0.40 -0.53
C LEU A 8 11.36 0.22 0.90
N ASN A 9 12.14 0.60 1.90
CA ASN A 9 11.73 0.53 3.29
C ASN A 9 10.64 1.54 3.63
N ASN A 10 10.67 2.73 3.03
CA ASN A 10 9.60 3.70 3.18
C ASN A 10 8.29 3.15 2.59
N PHE A 11 8.37 2.52 1.43
CA PHE A 11 7.24 1.86 0.79
C PHE A 11 6.71 0.70 1.64
N LEU A 12 7.62 -0.12 2.17
CA LEU A 12 7.27 -1.22 3.07
C LEU A 12 6.52 -0.70 4.31
N SER A 13 6.96 0.44 4.84
CA SER A 13 6.30 1.08 5.99
C SER A 13 4.89 1.54 5.63
N ASP A 14 4.72 2.17 4.47
CA ASP A 14 3.42 2.60 3.97
C ASP A 14 2.48 1.39 3.79
N LEU A 15 2.98 0.29 3.25
CA LEU A 15 2.20 -0.94 3.08
C LEU A 15 1.70 -1.48 4.42
N ASN A 16 2.57 -1.51 5.43
CA ASN A 16 2.20 -2.03 6.75
C ASN A 16 1.13 -1.18 7.44
N VAL A 17 1.25 0.13 7.37
CA VAL A 17 0.26 1.03 7.97
C VAL A 17 -1.05 0.98 7.19
N PHE A 18 -0.99 0.93 5.88
CA PHE A 18 -2.17 0.82 5.03
C PHE A 18 -2.91 -0.52 5.26
N TYR A 19 -2.17 -1.60 5.44
CA TYR A 19 -2.73 -2.91 5.78
C TYR A 19 -3.64 -2.81 7.01
N ARG A 20 -3.14 -2.24 8.09
CA ARG A 20 -3.92 -2.09 9.33
C ARG A 20 -5.07 -1.09 9.14
N LYS A 21 -4.86 -0.02 8.38
CA LYS A 21 -5.90 0.95 8.07
C LYS A 21 -7.08 0.30 7.34
N LEU A 22 -6.78 -0.55 6.35
CA LEU A 22 -7.80 -1.30 5.62
C LEU A 22 -8.58 -2.25 6.54
N GLN A 23 -7.90 -2.91 7.47
CA GLN A 23 -8.56 -3.77 8.46
C GLN A 23 -9.47 -2.96 9.38
N ASN A 24 -8.99 -1.81 9.84
CA ASN A 24 -9.79 -0.92 10.69
C ASN A 24 -11.08 -0.53 9.97
N TYR A 25 -10.99 -0.14 8.72
CA TYR A 25 -12.15 0.19 7.89
C TYR A 25 -13.06 -1.02 7.66
N HIS A 26 -12.46 -2.19 7.42
CA HIS A 26 -13.20 -3.44 7.24
C HIS A 26 -14.10 -3.75 8.46
N TRP A 27 -13.58 -3.49 9.65
CA TRP A 27 -14.33 -3.71 10.90
C TRP A 27 -15.37 -2.61 11.17
N ASN A 28 -15.07 -1.39 10.81
CA ASN A 28 -15.85 -0.22 11.27
C ASN A 28 -16.76 0.41 10.23
N ILE A 29 -16.66 0.01 8.98
CA ILE A 29 -17.51 0.57 7.93
C ILE A 29 -18.99 0.28 8.25
N LYS A 30 -19.87 1.24 7.91
CA LYS A 30 -21.31 1.09 8.11
C LYS A 30 -22.07 1.67 6.92
N GLY A 31 -23.32 1.22 6.76
CA GLY A 31 -24.21 1.73 5.73
C GLY A 31 -24.74 0.64 4.82
N LYS A 32 -25.47 1.03 3.79
CA LYS A 32 -26.14 0.12 2.85
C LYS A 32 -25.17 -0.79 2.12
N GLU A 33 -23.94 -0.30 1.89
CA GLU A 33 -22.91 -1.00 1.13
C GLU A 33 -22.06 -1.92 2.01
N PHE A 34 -22.43 -2.11 3.27
CA PHE A 34 -21.60 -2.83 4.24
C PHE A 34 -21.12 -4.18 3.73
N PHE A 35 -22.03 -5.03 3.27
CA PHE A 35 -21.64 -6.40 2.89
C PHE A 35 -20.65 -6.42 1.73
N VAL A 36 -20.86 -5.59 0.73
CA VAL A 36 -19.99 -5.52 -0.43
C VAL A 36 -18.64 -4.92 -0.03
N MET A 37 -18.68 -3.82 0.72
CA MET A 37 -17.46 -3.10 1.12
C MET A 37 -16.62 -3.85 2.13
N HIS A 38 -17.27 -4.49 3.09
CA HIS A 38 -16.61 -5.31 4.09
C HIS A 38 -15.78 -6.41 3.38
N ALA A 39 -16.38 -7.10 2.41
CA ALA A 39 -15.72 -8.13 1.64
C ALA A 39 -14.60 -7.55 0.76
N LYS A 40 -14.85 -6.41 0.12
CA LYS A 40 -13.85 -5.78 -0.76
C LYS A 40 -12.63 -5.31 0.02
N LEU A 41 -12.84 -4.75 1.20
CA LEU A 41 -11.73 -4.30 2.05
C LEU A 41 -10.86 -5.48 2.49
N GLU A 42 -11.45 -6.65 2.71
CA GLU A 42 -10.69 -7.86 3.03
C GLU A 42 -9.81 -8.28 1.84
N GLU A 43 -10.34 -8.26 0.63
CA GLU A 43 -9.55 -8.53 -0.57
C GLU A 43 -8.36 -7.57 -0.67
N TYR A 44 -8.60 -6.30 -0.38
CA TYR A 44 -7.55 -5.27 -0.44
C TYR A 44 -6.47 -5.53 0.61
N TYR A 45 -6.84 -5.78 1.87
CA TYR A 45 -5.78 -5.96 2.87
C TYR A 45 -5.05 -7.30 2.70
N ASP A 46 -5.71 -8.32 2.18
CA ASP A 46 -5.01 -9.57 1.84
C ASP A 46 -3.96 -9.33 0.76
N GLY A 47 -4.30 -8.56 -0.26
CA GLY A 47 -3.36 -8.20 -1.32
C GLY A 47 -2.18 -7.38 -0.81
N ILE A 48 -2.45 -6.41 0.06
CA ILE A 48 -1.39 -5.58 0.67
C ILE A 48 -0.49 -6.46 1.56
N ASN A 49 -1.06 -7.39 2.31
CA ASN A 49 -0.27 -8.30 3.15
C ASN A 49 0.70 -9.15 2.32
N GLU A 50 0.25 -9.65 1.18
CA GLU A 50 1.12 -10.37 0.25
C GLU A 50 2.27 -9.48 -0.24
N GLN A 51 1.98 -8.23 -0.53
CA GLN A 51 3.00 -7.28 -0.99
C GLN A 51 3.98 -6.91 0.11
N VAL A 52 3.55 -6.86 1.36
CA VAL A 52 4.44 -6.65 2.51
C VAL A 52 5.54 -7.71 2.51
N ASP A 53 5.16 -8.98 2.41
CA ASP A 53 6.10 -10.08 2.39
C ASP A 53 7.01 -10.01 1.16
N GLU A 54 6.43 -9.79 0.00
CA GLU A 54 7.15 -9.72 -1.27
C GLU A 54 8.20 -8.61 -1.26
N VAL A 55 7.85 -7.42 -0.79
CA VAL A 55 8.76 -6.27 -0.75
C VAL A 55 9.87 -6.51 0.28
N ALA A 56 9.53 -7.03 1.46
CA ALA A 56 10.52 -7.32 2.51
C ALA A 56 11.57 -8.33 2.00
N GLU A 57 11.10 -9.41 1.38
CA GLU A 57 12.00 -10.42 0.83
C GLU A 57 12.80 -9.90 -0.36
N HIS A 58 12.20 -9.03 -1.16
CA HIS A 58 12.90 -8.37 -2.25
C HIS A 58 14.07 -7.54 -1.74
N ILE A 59 13.87 -6.78 -0.66
CA ILE A 59 14.94 -5.98 -0.04
C ILE A 59 16.11 -6.90 0.35
N LEU A 60 15.81 -8.05 0.95
CA LEU A 60 16.85 -9.02 1.30
C LEU A 60 17.57 -9.54 0.06
N SER A 61 16.82 -9.82 -1.01
CA SER A 61 17.38 -10.40 -2.23
C SER A 61 18.36 -9.46 -2.95
N ILE A 62 18.24 -8.16 -2.74
CA ILE A 62 19.18 -7.18 -3.32
C ILE A 62 20.22 -6.70 -2.31
N GLY A 63 20.35 -7.38 -1.18
CA GLY A 63 21.40 -7.14 -0.19
C GLY A 63 21.07 -6.10 0.87
N GLY A 64 19.82 -5.64 0.94
CA GLY A 64 19.38 -4.67 1.94
C GLY A 64 18.84 -5.33 3.21
N GLN A 65 18.41 -4.51 4.15
CA GLN A 65 17.81 -4.95 5.40
C GLN A 65 16.41 -4.34 5.52
N PRO A 66 15.34 -5.14 5.48
CA PRO A 66 13.99 -4.61 5.65
C PRO A 66 13.72 -4.22 7.11
N LEU A 67 12.96 -3.15 7.30
CA LEU A 67 12.40 -2.81 8.60
C LEU A 67 11.40 -3.89 8.97
N GLY A 68 11.32 -4.21 10.28
CA GLY A 68 10.45 -5.29 10.74
C GLY A 68 9.72 -5.01 12.05
N THR A 69 9.75 -3.77 12.53
CA THR A 69 9.05 -3.43 13.78
C THR A 69 7.95 -2.41 13.51
N LEU A 70 6.88 -2.48 14.29
CA LEU A 70 5.76 -1.55 14.18
C LEU A 70 6.21 -0.11 14.41
N LYS A 71 7.11 0.09 15.36
CA LYS A 71 7.66 1.42 15.66
C LYS A 71 8.37 2.01 14.45
N ASP A 72 9.19 1.23 13.76
CA ASP A 72 9.91 1.69 12.58
C ASP A 72 8.95 2.06 11.46
N TYR A 73 7.91 1.25 11.24
CA TYR A 73 6.90 1.53 10.22
C TYR A 73 6.17 2.85 10.50
N LEU A 74 5.77 3.06 11.74
CA LEU A 74 5.07 4.29 12.12
C LEU A 74 5.97 5.53 11.98
N ASN A 75 7.25 5.38 12.24
CA ASN A 75 8.21 6.49 12.11
C ASN A 75 8.53 6.82 10.64
N SER A 76 8.30 5.90 9.71
CA SER A 76 8.72 6.06 8.31
C SER A 76 7.56 6.24 7.32
N THR A 77 6.34 6.02 7.76
CA THR A 77 5.18 6.04 6.86
C THR A 77 4.68 7.45 6.55
N LYS A 78 4.12 7.62 5.35
CA LYS A 78 3.34 8.79 4.95
C LYS A 78 1.83 8.56 5.10
N ILE A 79 1.43 7.31 5.35
CA ILE A 79 0.00 6.96 5.47
C ILE A 79 -0.48 7.33 6.87
N THR A 80 -1.62 8.00 6.94
CA THR A 80 -2.25 8.37 8.22
C THR A 80 -3.14 7.21 8.67
N GLU A 81 -3.00 6.79 9.93
CA GLU A 81 -3.85 5.74 10.50
C GLU A 81 -5.31 6.17 10.54
N ALA A 82 -6.21 5.21 10.46
CA ALA A 82 -7.65 5.45 10.65
C ALA A 82 -7.96 5.56 12.15
N GLU A 83 -8.96 6.36 12.49
CA GLU A 83 -9.43 6.48 13.86
C GLU A 83 -10.28 5.24 14.24
N ASN A 84 -10.35 4.96 15.52
CA ASN A 84 -11.14 3.83 16.05
C ASN A 84 -12.59 4.26 16.21
N LYS A 85 -13.34 4.32 15.12
CA LYS A 85 -14.75 4.74 15.12
C LYS A 85 -15.47 4.18 13.91
N LYS A 86 -16.80 4.14 13.98
CA LYS A 86 -17.65 3.81 12.82
C LYS A 86 -17.47 4.87 11.74
N ILE A 87 -17.52 4.45 10.48
CA ILE A 87 -17.23 5.32 9.35
C ILE A 87 -18.10 4.93 8.16
N ASP A 88 -18.51 5.92 7.38
CA ASP A 88 -19.34 5.70 6.19
C ASP A 88 -18.52 5.25 4.98
N CYS A 89 -19.19 4.58 4.05
CA CYS A 89 -18.55 4.02 2.86
C CYS A 89 -17.88 5.08 1.99
N ARG A 90 -18.52 6.23 1.81
CA ARG A 90 -17.98 7.27 0.93
C ARG A 90 -16.65 7.81 1.43
N THR A 91 -16.57 8.07 2.73
CA THR A 91 -15.32 8.53 3.36
C THR A 91 -14.22 7.50 3.20
N VAL A 92 -14.55 6.22 3.44
CA VAL A 92 -13.58 5.12 3.27
C VAL A 92 -13.07 5.07 1.81
N PHE A 93 -13.98 5.12 0.83
CA PHE A 93 -13.59 5.10 -0.59
C PHE A 93 -12.63 6.24 -0.93
N ASN A 94 -12.93 7.44 -0.46
CA ASN A 94 -12.08 8.60 -0.71
C ASN A 94 -10.70 8.41 -0.08
N GLU A 95 -10.66 7.94 1.17
CA GLU A 95 -9.42 7.73 1.89
C GLU A 95 -8.55 6.66 1.23
N ILE A 96 -9.13 5.51 0.90
CA ILE A 96 -8.32 4.42 0.31
C ILE A 96 -7.88 4.74 -1.12
N THR A 97 -8.67 5.53 -1.86
CA THR A 97 -8.25 6.00 -3.19
C THR A 97 -7.02 6.90 -3.07
N THR A 98 -7.03 7.81 -2.10
CA THR A 98 -5.89 8.67 -1.80
C THR A 98 -4.67 7.85 -1.40
N ASP A 99 -4.87 6.86 -0.53
CA ASP A 99 -3.77 6.03 -0.04
C ASP A 99 -3.17 5.17 -1.16
N TYR A 100 -3.99 4.57 -2.02
CA TYR A 100 -3.47 3.85 -3.18
C TYR A 100 -2.72 4.78 -4.13
N SER A 101 -3.17 6.03 -4.25
CA SER A 101 -2.45 7.02 -5.09
C SER A 101 -1.08 7.34 -4.51
N THR A 102 -0.97 7.43 -3.19
CA THR A 102 0.32 7.61 -2.49
C THR A 102 1.23 6.42 -2.74
N LEU A 103 0.71 5.20 -2.60
CA LEU A 103 1.48 3.97 -2.86
C LEU A 103 1.90 3.86 -4.32
N LEU A 104 1.03 4.28 -5.24
CA LEU A 104 1.34 4.30 -6.68
C LEU A 104 2.50 5.25 -6.96
N GLN A 105 2.50 6.42 -6.32
CA GLN A 105 3.59 7.37 -6.47
C GLN A 105 4.90 6.81 -5.91
N ASP A 106 4.85 6.16 -4.75
CA ASP A 106 6.01 5.49 -4.17
C ASP A 106 6.60 4.48 -5.16
N ALA A 107 5.75 3.62 -5.71
CA ALA A 107 6.18 2.57 -6.64
C ALA A 107 6.76 3.15 -7.92
N THR A 108 6.15 4.22 -8.43
CA THR A 108 6.63 4.93 -9.63
C THR A 108 8.02 5.53 -9.40
N ASP A 109 8.22 6.16 -8.25
CA ASP A 109 9.49 6.78 -7.89
C ASP A 109 10.58 5.71 -7.70
N ILE A 110 10.22 4.58 -7.07
CA ILE A 110 11.14 3.46 -6.86
C ILE A 110 11.55 2.86 -8.21
N LYS A 111 10.59 2.67 -9.13
CA LYS A 111 10.90 2.16 -10.46
C LYS A 111 11.88 3.06 -11.18
N LYS A 112 11.66 4.36 -11.15
CA LYS A 112 12.55 5.33 -11.78
C LYS A 112 13.95 5.23 -11.21
N LEU A 113 14.08 5.16 -9.89
CA LEU A 113 15.37 5.04 -9.22
C LEU A 113 16.06 3.72 -9.56
N ALA A 114 15.30 2.62 -9.59
CA ALA A 114 15.82 1.31 -9.97
C ALA A 114 16.35 1.30 -11.40
N ASP A 115 15.62 1.92 -12.32
CA ASP A 115 16.06 2.03 -13.73
C ASP A 115 17.35 2.84 -13.84
N GLU A 116 17.48 3.92 -13.10
CA GLU A 116 18.70 4.73 -13.06
C GLU A 116 19.91 3.94 -12.57
N LYS A 117 19.67 3.01 -11.65
CA LYS A 117 20.72 2.16 -11.06
C LYS A 117 20.86 0.82 -11.76
N HIS A 118 20.10 0.59 -12.81
CA HIS A 118 20.10 -0.67 -13.56
C HIS A 118 19.73 -1.88 -12.68
N GLU A 119 18.90 -1.66 -11.66
CA GLU A 119 18.39 -2.74 -10.80
C GLU A 119 17.09 -3.25 -11.40
N ASN A 120 17.20 -4.20 -12.34
CA ASN A 120 16.08 -4.69 -13.15
C ASN A 120 15.02 -5.46 -12.36
N LYS A 121 15.42 -6.18 -11.33
CA LYS A 121 14.46 -6.96 -10.51
C LYS A 121 13.51 -6.03 -9.76
N THR A 122 14.02 -4.94 -9.21
CA THR A 122 13.20 -3.94 -8.54
C THR A 122 12.26 -3.26 -9.53
N SER A 123 12.78 -2.89 -10.69
CA SER A 123 11.98 -2.26 -11.74
C SER A 123 10.81 -3.16 -12.16
N THR A 124 11.06 -4.45 -12.36
CA THR A 124 10.04 -5.43 -12.73
C THR A 124 8.99 -5.60 -11.63
N LEU A 125 9.41 -5.69 -10.37
CA LEU A 125 8.49 -5.78 -9.25
C LEU A 125 7.58 -4.55 -9.18
N MET A 126 8.15 -3.37 -9.36
CA MET A 126 7.36 -2.12 -9.33
C MET A 126 6.38 -2.04 -10.49
N ASP A 127 6.73 -2.52 -11.68
CA ASP A 127 5.80 -2.57 -12.81
C ASP A 127 4.52 -3.34 -12.46
N SER A 128 4.67 -4.48 -11.83
CA SER A 128 3.54 -5.31 -11.39
C SER A 128 2.67 -4.57 -10.37
N ILE A 129 3.29 -3.91 -9.42
CA ILE A 129 2.59 -3.16 -8.37
C ILE A 129 1.88 -1.94 -8.95
N ILE A 130 2.55 -1.21 -9.85
CA ILE A 130 1.97 -0.03 -10.53
C ILE A 130 0.71 -0.45 -11.29
N GLU A 131 0.77 -1.55 -12.02
CA GLU A 131 -0.38 -2.06 -12.78
C GLU A 131 -1.55 -2.39 -11.84
N ASP A 132 -1.27 -3.08 -10.75
CA ASP A 132 -2.27 -3.46 -9.75
C ASP A 132 -2.96 -2.23 -9.14
N TYR A 133 -2.19 -1.26 -8.68
CA TYR A 133 -2.75 -0.05 -8.03
C TYR A 133 -3.50 0.83 -9.02
N SER A 134 -2.99 0.95 -10.24
CA SER A 134 -3.65 1.74 -11.27
C SER A 134 -5.05 1.20 -11.56
N LYS A 135 -5.19 -0.12 -11.62
CA LYS A 135 -6.47 -0.79 -11.84
C LYS A 135 -7.40 -0.58 -10.65
N LYS A 136 -6.89 -0.73 -9.43
CA LYS A 136 -7.69 -0.52 -8.21
C LYS A 136 -8.20 0.92 -8.11
N ILE A 137 -7.34 1.88 -8.40
CA ILE A 137 -7.72 3.30 -8.37
C ILE A 137 -8.83 3.57 -9.39
N TRP A 138 -8.68 3.03 -10.61
CA TRP A 138 -9.71 3.18 -11.63
C TRP A 138 -11.05 2.61 -11.15
N MET A 139 -11.05 1.40 -10.61
CA MET A 139 -12.28 0.76 -10.14
C MET A 139 -12.90 1.50 -8.96
N LEU A 140 -12.09 1.99 -8.03
CA LEU A 140 -12.57 2.78 -6.90
C LEU A 140 -13.25 4.07 -7.37
N LYS A 141 -12.65 4.77 -8.32
CA LYS A 141 -13.23 5.99 -8.88
C LYS A 141 -14.56 5.72 -9.57
N GLN A 142 -14.66 4.62 -10.29
CA GLN A 142 -15.93 4.23 -10.94
C GLN A 142 -17.02 3.95 -9.91
N SER A 143 -16.65 3.37 -8.77
CA SER A 143 -17.61 3.06 -7.70
C SER A 143 -18.20 4.29 -7.03
N MET A 144 -17.55 5.44 -7.16
CA MET A 144 -17.99 6.70 -6.56
C MET A 144 -18.82 7.58 -7.50
N GLU A 145 -18.94 7.19 -8.76
CA GLU A 145 -19.69 7.94 -9.78
C GLU A 145 -21.25 7.71 -9.72
#